data_30d80dc82b90e6a09e88e98484092f7b
#
_entry.id   30d80dc82b90e6a09e88e98484092f7b
#
_cell.length_a   1.000
_cell.length_b   1.000
_cell.length_c   1.000
_cell.angle_alpha   90.00
_cell.angle_beta   90.00
_cell.angle_gamma   90.00
#
_symmetry.space_group_name_H-M   'P 1'
#
loop_
_entity.id
_entity.type
_entity.pdbx_description
1 polymer ?
#
loop_
_entity_poly.entity_id
_entity_poly.type
_entity_poly.pdbx_seq_one_letter_code
_entity_poly.pdbx_strand_id
1 'polypeptide(L)'
;MGIFAGIPVRDCKSAVEWYTKLFGREPSFWPHDAEAVWQLADDRYVYVIEDAARAGGGVGMIWVDDPASEVDRIAERGLRPVDVERHGGVCKWVFHDADGNEMGIGGEAAASIGGEAAAS
;
A
#
# COMPACT_ATOMS: atom_id res chain seq x y z
N MET A 1 -11.48 -19.09 2.53
CA MET A 1 -10.42 -18.92 1.53
C MET A 1 -9.63 -17.66 1.88
N GLY A 2 -8.32 -17.73 1.86
CA GLY A 2 -7.48 -16.57 2.14
C GLY A 2 -6.69 -16.16 0.92
N ILE A 3 -6.07 -14.97 0.97
CA ILE A 3 -5.22 -14.51 -0.10
C ILE A 3 -3.93 -13.95 0.47
N PHE A 4 -2.81 -14.29 -0.20
CA PHE A 4 -1.51 -13.69 0.04
C PHE A 4 -1.11 -12.99 -1.26
N ALA A 5 -0.96 -11.67 -1.21
CA ALA A 5 -0.51 -10.90 -2.36
C ALA A 5 0.96 -10.52 -2.15
N GLY A 6 1.80 -10.85 -3.11
CA GLY A 6 3.24 -10.69 -2.97
C GLY A 6 3.79 -9.52 -3.76
N ILE A 7 4.75 -8.82 -3.17
CA ILE A 7 5.40 -7.66 -3.76
C ILE A 7 6.89 -7.98 -3.86
N PRO A 8 7.43 -8.10 -5.09
CA PRO A 8 8.86 -8.42 -5.24
C PRO A 8 9.69 -7.16 -5.10
N VAL A 9 10.76 -7.24 -4.33
CA VAL A 9 11.65 -6.11 -4.06
C VAL A 9 13.10 -6.55 -4.19
N ARG A 10 14.02 -5.58 -4.35
CA ARG A 10 15.44 -5.90 -4.44
C ARG A 10 16.05 -6.17 -3.08
N ASP A 11 15.60 -5.47 -2.06
CA ASP A 11 16.16 -5.57 -0.71
C ASP A 11 15.01 -5.61 0.29
N CYS A 12 14.80 -6.77 0.88
CA CYS A 12 13.66 -6.97 1.77
C CYS A 12 13.72 -6.06 2.99
N LYS A 13 14.92 -5.89 3.59
CA LYS A 13 15.00 -5.11 4.82
C LYS A 13 14.65 -3.65 4.62
N SER A 14 15.16 -3.03 3.55
CA SER A 14 14.82 -1.64 3.29
C SER A 14 13.37 -1.49 2.82
N ALA A 15 12.86 -2.47 2.08
CA ALA A 15 11.47 -2.45 1.67
C ALA A 15 10.53 -2.53 2.88
N VAL A 16 10.89 -3.33 3.88
CA VAL A 16 10.06 -3.45 5.09
C VAL A 16 9.92 -2.10 5.80
N GLU A 17 10.95 -1.27 5.81
CA GLU A 17 10.83 0.07 6.39
C GLU A 17 9.78 0.89 5.66
N TRP A 18 9.78 0.83 4.34
CA TRP A 18 8.82 1.58 3.54
C TRP A 18 7.39 1.06 3.76
N TYR A 19 7.22 -0.26 3.73
CA TYR A 19 5.88 -0.84 3.88
C TYR A 19 5.35 -0.71 5.30
N THR A 20 6.23 -0.66 6.30
CA THR A 20 5.81 -0.36 7.67
C THR A 20 5.19 1.03 7.75
N LYS A 21 5.76 2.00 7.02
CA LYS A 21 5.17 3.34 6.97
C LYS A 21 3.84 3.34 6.23
N LEU A 22 3.75 2.58 5.15
CA LEU A 22 2.51 2.53 4.38
C LEU A 22 1.38 1.87 5.18
N PHE A 23 1.65 0.71 5.78
CA PHE A 23 0.63 -0.04 6.51
C PHE A 23 0.42 0.46 7.93
N GLY A 24 1.37 1.21 8.48
CA GLY A 24 1.27 1.73 9.83
C GLY A 24 1.56 0.72 10.92
N ARG A 25 2.22 -0.39 10.59
CA ARG A 25 2.57 -1.42 11.57
C ARG A 25 3.69 -2.29 11.03
N GLU A 26 4.39 -2.94 11.97
CA GLU A 26 5.46 -3.87 11.65
C GLU A 26 4.89 -5.14 11.02
N PRO A 27 5.72 -5.91 10.31
CA PRO A 27 5.26 -7.20 9.78
C PRO A 27 4.71 -8.09 10.89
N SER A 28 3.69 -8.86 10.53
CA SER A 28 3.08 -9.81 11.45
C SER A 28 4.02 -10.99 11.73
N PHE A 29 4.75 -11.44 10.71
CA PHE A 29 5.74 -12.49 10.88
C PHE A 29 6.67 -12.55 9.67
N TRP A 30 7.80 -13.23 9.85
CA TRP A 30 8.81 -13.45 8.82
C TRP A 30 8.97 -14.94 8.60
N PRO A 31 8.49 -15.49 7.48
CA PRO A 31 8.73 -16.92 7.20
C PRO A 31 10.21 -17.26 7.08
N HIS A 32 11.00 -16.33 6.57
CA HIS A 32 12.46 -16.41 6.50
C HIS A 32 13.00 -14.99 6.31
N ASP A 33 14.32 -14.85 6.26
CA ASP A 33 14.96 -13.54 6.26
C ASP A 33 14.67 -12.68 5.03
N ALA A 34 14.24 -13.29 3.94
CA ALA A 34 14.00 -12.59 2.69
C ALA A 34 12.51 -12.36 2.41
N GLU A 35 11.64 -12.59 3.40
CA GLU A 35 10.21 -12.39 3.21
C GLU A 35 9.58 -11.93 4.51
N ALA A 36 8.77 -10.86 4.42
CA ALA A 36 8.03 -10.33 5.55
C ALA A 36 6.56 -10.26 5.20
N VAL A 37 5.69 -10.66 6.13
CA VAL A 37 4.26 -10.80 5.88
C VAL A 37 3.48 -9.90 6.82
N TRP A 38 2.53 -9.16 6.28
CA TRP A 38 1.54 -8.40 7.06
C TRP A 38 0.18 -9.05 6.91
N GLN A 39 -0.47 -9.33 8.01
CA GLN A 39 -1.87 -9.71 8.00
C GLN A 39 -2.71 -8.43 8.13
N LEU A 40 -3.43 -8.08 7.08
CA LEU A 40 -4.21 -6.85 7.06
C LEU A 40 -5.60 -7.06 7.65
N ALA A 41 -6.13 -8.25 7.53
CA ALA A 41 -7.43 -8.64 8.07
C ALA A 41 -7.48 -10.15 8.09
N ASP A 42 -8.58 -10.73 8.57
CA ASP A 42 -8.73 -12.19 8.54
C ASP A 42 -8.58 -12.67 7.10
N ASP A 43 -7.72 -13.67 6.90
CA ASP A 43 -7.47 -14.31 5.61
C ASP A 43 -6.99 -13.36 4.52
N ARG A 44 -6.44 -12.20 4.90
CA ARG A 44 -5.94 -11.21 3.93
C ARG A 44 -4.52 -10.82 4.30
N TYR A 45 -3.58 -11.22 3.46
CA TYR A 45 -2.16 -11.02 3.73
C TYR A 45 -1.47 -10.35 2.56
N VAL A 46 -0.49 -9.51 2.86
CA VAL A 46 0.43 -8.95 1.88
C VAL A 46 1.83 -9.33 2.34
N TYR A 47 2.68 -9.71 1.41
CA TYR A 47 4.06 -10.00 1.78
C TYR A 47 5.02 -9.33 0.81
N VAL A 48 6.19 -9.02 1.34
CA VAL A 48 7.30 -8.46 0.58
C VAL A 48 8.33 -9.57 0.47
N ILE A 49 8.76 -9.87 -0.73
CA ILE A 49 9.70 -10.98 -0.99
C ILE A 49 10.89 -10.45 -1.78
N GLU A 50 12.09 -10.83 -1.35
CA GLU A 50 13.29 -10.42 -2.05
C GLU A 50 13.42 -11.24 -3.33
N ASP A 51 13.30 -10.56 -4.47
CA ASP A 51 13.35 -11.18 -5.79
C ASP A 51 13.73 -10.08 -6.78
N ALA A 52 15.04 -9.90 -6.95
CA ALA A 52 15.53 -8.80 -7.76
C ALA A 52 15.10 -8.90 -9.22
N ALA A 53 14.91 -10.12 -9.72
CA ALA A 53 14.54 -10.31 -11.13
C ALA A 53 13.13 -9.77 -11.42
N ARG A 54 12.22 -9.80 -10.44
CA ARG A 54 10.85 -9.34 -10.64
C ARG A 54 10.54 -8.03 -9.93
N ALA A 55 11.53 -7.46 -9.25
CA ALA A 55 11.31 -6.25 -8.47
C ALA A 55 10.82 -5.09 -9.34
N GLY A 56 9.87 -4.32 -8.84
CA GLY A 56 9.35 -3.15 -9.53
C GLY A 56 8.12 -3.37 -10.37
N GLY A 57 7.72 -4.60 -10.61
CA GLY A 57 6.56 -4.90 -11.44
C GLY A 57 5.27 -5.16 -10.66
N GLY A 58 5.31 -5.03 -9.35
CA GLY A 58 4.12 -5.30 -8.54
C GLY A 58 3.09 -4.20 -8.65
N VAL A 59 1.81 -4.60 -8.64
CA VAL A 59 0.69 -3.67 -8.65
C VAL A 59 -0.34 -4.20 -7.67
N GLY A 60 -0.72 -3.39 -6.70
CA GLY A 60 -1.71 -3.77 -5.73
C GLY A 60 -2.51 -2.57 -5.26
N MET A 61 -3.63 -2.84 -4.61
CA MET A 61 -4.45 -1.80 -4.02
C MET A 61 -5.09 -2.32 -2.75
N ILE A 62 -5.12 -1.48 -1.74
CA ILE A 62 -5.84 -1.76 -0.50
C ILE A 62 -7.08 -0.89 -0.49
N TRP A 63 -8.23 -1.52 -0.32
CA TRP A 63 -9.50 -0.83 -0.26
C TRP A 63 -9.83 -0.52 1.19
N VAL A 64 -10.12 0.73 1.50
CA VAL A 64 -10.43 1.17 2.86
C VAL A 64 -11.70 2.00 2.86
N ASP A 65 -12.30 2.15 4.05
CA ASP A 65 -13.56 2.87 4.18
C ASP A 65 -13.39 4.38 4.02
N ASP A 66 -12.26 4.92 4.47
CA ASP A 66 -12.00 6.35 4.39
C ASP A 66 -10.58 6.55 3.87
N PRO A 67 -10.42 6.53 2.53
CA PRO A 67 -9.07 6.59 1.97
C PRO A 67 -8.36 7.91 2.23
N ALA A 68 -9.07 9.03 2.28
CA ALA A 68 -8.41 10.32 2.54
C ALA A 68 -7.77 10.34 3.93
N SER A 69 -8.48 9.84 4.94
CA SER A 69 -7.92 9.76 6.29
C SER A 69 -6.73 8.81 6.35
N GLU A 70 -6.81 7.71 5.62
CA GLU A 70 -5.70 6.77 5.60
C GLU A 70 -4.46 7.42 4.96
N VAL A 71 -4.64 8.14 3.87
CA VAL A 71 -3.53 8.83 3.20
C VAL A 71 -2.93 9.91 4.13
N ASP A 72 -3.75 10.59 4.92
CA ASP A 72 -3.25 11.56 5.89
C ASP A 72 -2.38 10.88 6.95
N ARG A 73 -2.80 9.71 7.44
CA ARG A 73 -1.99 8.97 8.41
C ARG A 73 -0.68 8.48 7.79
N ILE A 74 -0.71 8.06 6.53
CA ILE A 74 0.49 7.66 5.82
C ILE A 74 1.44 8.85 5.67
N ALA A 75 0.89 10.04 5.40
CA ALA A 75 1.70 11.25 5.29
C ALA A 75 2.39 11.57 6.61
N GLU A 76 1.72 11.34 7.73
CA GLU A 76 2.34 11.54 9.04
C GLU A 76 3.52 10.62 9.25
N ARG A 77 3.52 9.46 8.61
CA ARG A 77 4.63 8.52 8.69
C ARG A 77 5.71 8.77 7.63
N GLY A 78 5.50 9.78 6.78
CA GLY A 78 6.56 10.24 5.88
C GLY A 78 6.43 9.82 4.42
N LEU A 79 5.33 9.24 4.00
CA LEU A 79 5.14 8.86 2.60
C LEU A 79 4.08 9.74 1.94
N ARG A 80 4.31 10.05 0.67
CA ARG A 80 3.38 10.84 -0.12
C ARG A 80 2.99 10.07 -1.38
N PRO A 81 1.73 10.17 -1.81
CA PRO A 81 1.35 9.54 -3.07
C PRO A 81 1.99 10.26 -4.24
N VAL A 82 2.20 9.53 -5.33
CA VAL A 82 2.73 10.11 -6.57
C VAL A 82 1.62 10.48 -7.54
N ASP A 83 0.42 9.98 -7.32
CA ASP A 83 -0.71 10.27 -8.22
C ASP A 83 -2.02 10.02 -7.48
N VAL A 84 -3.09 10.61 -7.99
CA VAL A 84 -4.45 10.37 -7.51
C VAL A 84 -5.32 10.08 -8.73
N GLU A 85 -5.98 8.94 -8.73
CA GLU A 85 -6.87 8.55 -9.82
C GLU A 85 -8.32 8.59 -9.33
N ARG A 86 -9.19 9.13 -10.17
CA ARG A 86 -10.61 9.22 -9.85
C ARG A 86 -11.41 8.58 -10.96
N HIS A 87 -12.31 7.69 -10.57
CA HIS A 87 -13.17 6.99 -11.52
C HIS A 87 -14.56 6.91 -10.90
N GLY A 88 -15.49 7.73 -11.37
CA GLY A 88 -16.81 7.78 -10.78
C GLY A 88 -16.73 8.22 -9.33
N GLY A 89 -17.29 7.45 -8.45
CA GLY A 89 -17.25 7.75 -7.01
C GLY A 89 -16.08 7.17 -6.27
N VAL A 90 -15.04 6.71 -7.00
CA VAL A 90 -13.90 6.04 -6.37
C VAL A 90 -12.66 6.89 -6.53
N CYS A 91 -11.88 6.99 -5.46
CA CYS A 91 -10.56 7.63 -5.51
C CYS A 91 -9.49 6.61 -5.15
N LYS A 92 -8.36 6.69 -5.83
CA LYS A 92 -7.21 5.86 -5.52
C LYS A 92 -5.96 6.72 -5.47
N TRP A 93 -5.28 6.72 -4.34
CA TRP A 93 -3.99 7.38 -4.18
C TRP A 93 -2.92 6.34 -4.45
N VAL A 94 -1.99 6.64 -5.35
CA VAL A 94 -0.97 5.71 -5.83
C VAL A 94 0.35 6.02 -5.15
N PHE A 95 0.97 5.00 -4.57
CA PHE A 95 2.30 5.10 -3.98
C PHE A 95 3.24 4.20 -4.75
N HIS A 96 4.48 4.64 -4.92
CA HIS A 96 5.53 3.79 -5.51
C HIS A 96 6.60 3.56 -4.46
N ASP A 97 6.98 2.29 -4.30
CA ASP A 97 8.11 1.99 -3.41
C ASP A 97 9.43 2.29 -4.14
N ALA A 98 10.56 2.04 -3.48
CA ALA A 98 11.87 2.36 -4.04
C ALA A 98 12.18 1.58 -5.31
N ASP A 99 11.56 0.42 -5.49
CA ASP A 99 11.76 -0.40 -6.69
C ASP A 99 10.80 -0.04 -7.81
N GLY A 100 9.80 0.79 -7.54
CA GLY A 100 8.79 1.15 -8.53
C GLY A 100 7.54 0.30 -8.47
N ASN A 101 7.40 -0.58 -7.49
CA ASN A 101 6.13 -1.30 -7.30
C ASN A 101 5.04 -0.30 -6.93
N GLU A 102 3.87 -0.51 -7.50
CA GLU A 102 2.73 0.36 -7.24
C GLU A 102 1.85 -0.22 -6.13
N MET A 103 1.50 0.62 -5.15
CA MET A 103 0.51 0.24 -4.15
C MET A 103 -0.48 1.38 -4.03
N GLY A 104 -1.75 1.09 -4.28
CA GLY A 104 -2.81 2.08 -4.18
C GLY A 104 -3.55 1.98 -2.86
N ILE A 105 -4.00 3.12 -2.38
CA ILE A 105 -4.96 3.18 -1.29
C ILE A 105 -6.23 3.76 -1.89
N GLY A 106 -7.27 2.97 -1.93
CA GLY A 106 -8.50 3.35 -2.61
C GLY A 106 -9.75 3.13 -1.78
N GLY A 107 -10.82 3.74 -2.21
CA GLY A 107 -12.10 3.59 -1.57
C GLY A 107 -13.11 4.53 -2.21
N GLU A 108 -14.33 4.51 -1.68
CA GLU A 108 -15.34 5.43 -2.15
C GLU A 108 -14.99 6.84 -1.71
N ALA A 109 -15.16 7.79 -2.62
CA ALA A 109 -14.95 9.19 -2.28
C ALA A 109 -16.10 9.64 -1.38
N ALA A 110 -15.76 10.17 -0.21
CA ALA A 110 -16.78 10.70 0.67
C ALA A 110 -17.33 11.98 0.08
N ALA A 111 -18.58 12.26 0.38
CA ALA A 111 -19.21 13.46 -0.12
C ALA A 111 -18.45 14.71 0.29
N SER A 112 -17.92 14.72 1.50
CA SER A 112 -17.16 15.86 2.00
C SER A 112 -15.87 16.04 1.26
N ILE A 113 -15.31 14.97 0.72
CA ILE A 113 -14.12 15.07 -0.01
C ILE A 113 -14.44 15.47 -1.38
N GLY A 114 -15.52 14.94 -1.84
CA GLY A 114 -15.93 15.29 -3.12
C GLY A 114 -15.94 16.73 -3.26
N GLY A 115 -16.20 17.30 -2.19
CA GLY A 115 -16.01 18.59 -2.22
C GLY A 115 -14.62 18.85 -2.42
N GLU A 116 -13.94 18.48 -1.88
CA GLU A 116 -12.72 18.80 -1.98
C GLU A 116 -12.07 18.27 -2.79
N ALA A 117 -12.63 17.92 -2.96
CA ALA A 117 -12.05 17.54 -3.50
C ALA A 117 -11.56 17.62 -4.18
N ALA A 118 -12.02 17.73 -3.77
CA ALA A 118 -11.62 17.78 -4.21
C ALA A 118 -10.59 17.83 -4.64
N ALA A 119 -10.21 17.96 -4.13
CA ALA A 119 -9.14 18.03 -4.39
C ALA A 119 -8.86 17.68 -5.54
N SER A 120 -9.05 17.82 -5.96
CA SER A 120 -8.72 17.42 -7.01
C SER A 120 -8.30 17.95 -7.80
#